data_d418fd4cd9d1b4c1dd7b1403a0016fe6
#
_entry.id   d418fd4cd9d1b4c1dd7b1403a0016fe6
#
_cell.length_a   1.000
_cell.length_b   1.000
_cell.length_c   1.000
_cell.angle_alpha   90.00
_cell.angle_beta   90.00
_cell.angle_gamma   90.00
#
_symmetry.space_group_name_H-M   'P 1'
#
loop_
_entity.id
_entity.type
_entity.pdbx_description
1 polymer ?
#
loop_
_entity_poly.entity_id
_entity_poly.type
_entity_poly.pdbx_seq_one_letter_code
_entity_poly.pdbx_strand_id
1 'polypeptide(L)'
;MKIKTKENTKLVARWSIFLLFWMMIATVAQSSEVNQTALQNMIRDSKARAAMVEHVREAVVHIRVEKSLNGAGSNLQNPSNQNNPGARQFKQQGLGSGSIVSKDGYILTNNHVVGDSDRIVVRLHDGQEFEAELIGADPPSDIAVIKIAADELHPIQMGNSDEVKVGETVIAIGNPFGLTQTVTLGIISAKGRSNVGITDYENFIQTDAAINPGNSGGPLINLEGKLIGVNTAIFSKNGGYQGIGFSVPVNMAQIIMQDLIAEGKVSRGWLGVGIQDVTAELAQAFGVKNTKGSLITKVMPSSPAETAGLIKGDIVIRVNQRKVKNSSQLRNYIAEAGAWADVTLEVIREGKTEIIKVTLDELKSASTSTPLKTQSSLVLGILVQDLSPDVVKRLGYDPGTGVVITEVESGSPAAQVGLKAGMVIAE
;
A
#
# COMPACT_ATOMS: atom_id res chain seq x y z
N MET A 1 35.26 13.31 -88.47
CA MET A 1 34.11 13.73 -87.68
C MET A 1 34.03 12.88 -86.39
N LYS A 2 34.93 13.19 -85.44
CA LYS A 2 34.97 12.50 -84.13
C LYS A 2 35.64 13.43 -83.12
N ILE A 3 35.02 14.44 -82.61
CA ILE A 3 35.41 15.19 -81.39
C ILE A 3 34.17 15.98 -80.93
N LYS A 4 33.27 15.39 -80.12
CA LYS A 4 32.29 16.15 -79.31
C LYS A 4 31.59 15.35 -78.22
N THR A 5 32.04 14.14 -77.92
CA THR A 5 31.36 13.28 -76.94
C THR A 5 32.04 13.24 -75.55
N LYS A 6 33.31 13.73 -75.42
CA LYS A 6 34.00 13.65 -74.11
C LYS A 6 33.75 14.81 -73.14
N GLU A 7 33.31 15.95 -73.62
CA GLU A 7 33.03 17.11 -72.73
C GLU A 7 31.69 17.01 -72.04
N ASN A 8 30.66 16.50 -72.73
CA ASN A 8 29.32 16.34 -72.15
C ASN A 8 29.28 15.31 -71.01
N THR A 9 30.08 14.25 -71.04
CA THR A 9 30.16 13.24 -69.99
C THR A 9 30.82 13.79 -68.71
N LYS A 10 31.76 14.66 -68.81
CA LYS A 10 32.38 15.31 -67.64
C LYS A 10 31.46 16.36 -66.99
N LEU A 11 30.62 17.04 -67.79
CA LEU A 11 29.66 18.00 -67.29
C LEU A 11 28.53 17.30 -66.54
N VAL A 12 27.97 16.24 -67.10
CA VAL A 12 26.92 15.42 -66.46
C VAL A 12 27.40 14.76 -65.16
N ALA A 13 28.63 14.24 -65.13
CA ALA A 13 29.22 13.66 -63.90
C ALA A 13 29.44 14.74 -62.82
N ARG A 14 29.78 15.98 -63.14
CA ARG A 14 29.92 17.09 -62.19
C ARG A 14 28.57 17.51 -61.63
N TRP A 15 27.54 17.59 -62.40
CA TRP A 15 26.16 17.89 -61.95
C TRP A 15 25.59 16.77 -61.10
N SER A 16 25.85 15.51 -61.38
CA SER A 16 25.42 14.38 -60.56
C SER A 16 26.08 14.38 -59.17
N ILE A 17 27.36 14.74 -59.08
CA ILE A 17 28.08 14.86 -57.79
C ILE A 17 27.55 16.04 -56.98
N PHE A 18 27.19 17.17 -57.65
CA PHE A 18 26.63 18.34 -56.98
C PHE A 18 25.20 18.06 -56.48
N LEU A 19 24.38 17.33 -57.19
CA LEU A 19 23.04 16.87 -56.76
C LEU A 19 23.11 15.89 -55.60
N LEU A 20 24.04 14.94 -55.64
CA LEU A 20 24.25 14.00 -54.50
C LEU A 20 24.77 14.73 -53.26
N PHE A 21 25.67 15.71 -53.41
CA PHE A 21 26.13 16.49 -52.28
C PHE A 21 25.06 17.39 -51.69
N TRP A 22 24.19 17.97 -52.54
CA TRP A 22 23.02 18.78 -52.10
C TRP A 22 21.96 17.92 -51.40
N MET A 23 21.70 16.70 -51.92
CA MET A 23 20.81 15.71 -51.28
C MET A 23 21.33 15.27 -49.93
N MET A 24 22.64 15.09 -49.79
CA MET A 24 23.29 14.72 -48.50
C MET A 24 23.22 15.87 -47.49
N ILE A 25 23.37 17.11 -47.89
CA ILE A 25 23.21 18.29 -47.02
C ILE A 25 21.75 18.42 -46.55
N ALA A 26 20.76 18.20 -47.45
CA ALA A 26 19.35 18.25 -47.13
C ALA A 26 18.93 17.16 -46.10
N THR A 27 19.48 15.97 -46.20
CA THR A 27 19.21 14.89 -45.22
C THR A 27 19.83 15.18 -43.86
N VAL A 28 21.03 15.78 -43.79
CA VAL A 28 21.66 16.18 -42.54
C VAL A 28 20.91 17.33 -41.86
N ALA A 29 20.42 18.32 -42.64
CA ALA A 29 19.60 19.41 -42.11
C ALA A 29 18.27 18.88 -41.53
N GLN A 30 17.64 17.92 -42.19
CA GLN A 30 16.38 17.32 -41.74
C GLN A 30 16.54 16.49 -40.47
N SER A 31 17.67 15.80 -40.30
CA SER A 31 17.98 15.07 -39.05
C SER A 31 18.26 16.01 -37.87
N SER A 32 18.85 17.19 -38.12
CA SER A 32 19.09 18.20 -37.08
C SER A 32 17.79 18.89 -36.60
N GLU A 33 16.83 19.14 -37.50
CA GLU A 33 15.52 19.69 -37.15
C GLU A 33 14.69 18.72 -36.30
N VAL A 34 14.68 17.46 -36.68
CA VAL A 34 14.00 16.40 -35.90
C VAL A 34 14.60 16.33 -34.48
N ASN A 35 15.92 16.39 -34.34
CA ASN A 35 16.57 16.39 -33.04
C ASN A 35 16.24 17.62 -32.19
N GLN A 36 16.16 18.80 -32.77
CA GLN A 36 15.80 20.02 -32.04
C GLN A 36 14.36 20.01 -31.56
N THR A 37 13.41 19.55 -32.39
CA THR A 37 12.00 19.42 -32.00
C THR A 37 11.82 18.39 -30.90
N ALA A 38 12.49 17.24 -30.99
CA ALA A 38 12.47 16.22 -29.95
C ALA A 38 13.02 16.77 -28.61
N LEU A 39 14.14 17.48 -28.65
CA LEU A 39 14.74 18.11 -27.46
C LEU A 39 13.80 19.16 -26.84
N GLN A 40 13.17 20.02 -27.66
CA GLN A 40 12.23 21.01 -27.18
C GLN A 40 11.00 20.37 -26.53
N ASN A 41 10.48 19.28 -27.09
CA ASN A 41 9.38 18.52 -26.48
C ASN A 41 9.78 17.94 -25.10
N MET A 42 10.95 17.33 -25.00
CA MET A 42 11.46 16.82 -23.72
C MET A 42 11.63 17.91 -22.65
N ILE A 43 12.13 19.08 -23.05
CA ILE A 43 12.26 20.23 -22.14
C ILE A 43 10.89 20.73 -21.69
N ARG A 44 9.93 20.83 -22.64
CA ARG A 44 8.54 21.23 -22.33
C ARG A 44 7.90 20.27 -21.34
N ASP A 45 8.01 18.95 -21.59
CA ASP A 45 7.44 17.92 -20.73
C ASP A 45 8.07 17.92 -19.33
N SER A 46 9.39 18.15 -19.25
CA SER A 46 10.08 18.29 -17.96
C SER A 46 9.59 19.51 -17.18
N LYS A 47 9.42 20.68 -17.85
CA LYS A 47 8.89 21.90 -17.21
C LYS A 47 7.45 21.74 -16.79
N ALA A 48 6.61 21.08 -17.59
CA ALA A 48 5.21 20.81 -17.27
C ALA A 48 5.09 19.94 -16.00
N ARG A 49 5.93 18.87 -15.90
CA ARG A 49 5.98 18.05 -14.68
C ARG A 49 6.42 18.86 -13.46
N ALA A 50 7.46 19.68 -13.59
CA ALA A 50 7.94 20.52 -12.50
C ALA A 50 6.85 21.50 -12.01
N ALA A 51 6.13 22.15 -12.93
CA ALA A 51 5.05 23.06 -12.58
C ALA A 51 3.88 22.35 -11.90
N MET A 52 3.50 21.15 -12.36
CA MET A 52 2.47 20.32 -11.73
C MET A 52 2.88 19.90 -10.33
N VAL A 53 4.11 19.44 -10.15
CA VAL A 53 4.65 19.06 -8.82
C VAL A 53 4.64 20.26 -7.88
N GLU A 54 5.04 21.44 -8.34
CA GLU A 54 5.05 22.66 -7.52
C GLU A 54 3.66 23.00 -6.98
N HIS A 55 2.63 22.82 -7.78
CA HIS A 55 1.23 23.02 -7.36
C HIS A 55 0.78 21.96 -6.34
N VAL A 56 1.13 20.67 -6.55
CA VAL A 56 0.71 19.58 -5.66
C VAL A 56 1.46 19.61 -4.32
N ARG A 57 2.68 20.12 -4.29
CA ARG A 57 3.50 20.21 -3.07
C ARG A 57 2.84 20.99 -1.95
N GLU A 58 1.98 21.96 -2.25
CA GLU A 58 1.23 22.74 -1.26
C GLU A 58 0.31 21.84 -0.41
N ALA A 59 -0.19 20.75 -0.99
CA ALA A 59 -1.03 19.77 -0.29
C ALA A 59 -0.24 18.72 0.49
N VAL A 60 1.10 18.65 0.35
CA VAL A 60 1.91 17.61 0.98
C VAL A 60 2.54 18.13 2.26
N VAL A 61 2.26 17.48 3.37
CA VAL A 61 2.72 17.88 4.70
C VAL A 61 3.76 16.92 5.28
N HIS A 62 4.60 17.44 6.16
CA HIS A 62 5.44 16.66 7.05
C HIS A 62 4.70 16.36 8.35
N ILE A 63 4.77 15.11 8.80
CA ILE A 63 4.18 14.66 10.06
C ILE A 63 5.30 14.23 10.99
N ARG A 64 5.35 14.84 12.18
CA ARG A 64 6.21 14.46 13.27
C ARG A 64 5.36 13.97 14.43
N VAL A 65 5.68 12.82 14.96
CA VAL A 65 5.01 12.25 16.12
C VAL A 65 5.97 12.10 17.28
N GLU A 66 5.45 12.26 18.50
CA GLU A 66 6.18 12.05 19.74
C GLU A 66 5.45 10.98 20.55
N LYS A 67 6.17 9.99 21.04
CA LYS A 67 5.70 8.94 21.94
C LYS A 67 6.54 8.95 23.21
N SER A 68 5.90 9.10 24.35
CA SER A 68 6.56 9.03 25.66
C SER A 68 6.75 7.55 26.02
N LEU A 69 7.98 7.10 26.06
CA LEU A 69 8.28 5.78 26.63
C LEU A 69 8.24 5.91 28.14
N ASN A 70 7.08 5.64 28.75
CA ASN A 70 6.99 5.44 30.18
C ASN A 70 7.81 4.20 30.51
N GLY A 71 8.98 4.42 31.13
CA GLY A 71 9.96 3.38 31.41
C GLY A 71 9.44 2.22 32.25
N ALA A 72 8.88 1.24 31.59
CA ALA A 72 8.75 -0.12 32.13
C ALA A 72 10.07 -0.89 31.88
N GLY A 73 11.19 -0.37 32.39
CA GLY A 73 12.49 -0.97 32.12
C GLY A 73 13.66 -0.52 32.99
N SER A 74 13.42 0.17 34.10
CA SER A 74 14.49 0.49 35.05
C SER A 74 14.27 -0.11 36.44
N ASN A 75 13.99 -1.41 36.53
CA ASN A 75 14.25 -2.17 37.75
C ASN A 75 15.71 -2.59 37.82
N LEU A 76 16.63 -1.67 37.70
CA LEU A 76 17.94 -1.78 38.31
C LEU A 76 17.77 -1.16 39.69
N GLN A 77 17.46 -2.05 40.64
CA GLN A 77 17.50 -1.79 42.08
C GLN A 77 18.91 -1.26 42.45
N ASN A 78 19.04 0.06 42.45
CA ASN A 78 20.10 0.72 43.18
C ASN A 78 19.41 1.67 44.18
N PRO A 79 19.32 1.29 45.49
CA PRO A 79 18.57 2.03 46.50
C PRO A 79 19.17 3.40 46.88
N SER A 80 20.26 3.80 46.26
CA SER A 80 21.05 4.96 46.68
C SER A 80 20.85 6.25 45.87
N ASN A 81 19.86 6.31 44.94
CA ASN A 81 19.65 7.53 44.14
C ASN A 81 18.18 7.99 44.06
N GLN A 82 17.57 8.22 45.26
CA GLN A 82 16.19 8.66 45.39
C GLN A 82 15.96 10.18 45.13
N ASN A 83 16.97 10.94 44.69
CA ASN A 83 16.86 12.40 44.51
C ASN A 83 17.43 12.85 43.14
N ASN A 84 17.01 12.29 42.04
CA ASN A 84 17.32 12.87 40.73
C ASN A 84 16.03 13.32 40.03
N PRO A 85 15.68 14.62 40.06
CA PRO A 85 14.49 15.18 39.37
C PRO A 85 14.61 15.16 37.84
N GLY A 86 15.61 14.50 37.28
CA GLY A 86 15.93 14.47 35.87
C GLY A 86 15.81 13.09 35.21
N ALA A 87 14.80 12.29 35.57
CA ALA A 87 14.49 11.13 34.75
C ALA A 87 14.16 11.62 33.32
N ARG A 88 15.12 11.56 32.42
CA ARG A 88 14.94 11.87 31.01
C ARG A 88 13.88 10.91 30.47
N GLN A 89 12.67 11.43 30.25
CA GLN A 89 11.67 10.75 29.44
C GLN A 89 12.29 10.59 28.05
N PHE A 90 12.61 9.37 27.69
CA PHE A 90 13.02 9.07 26.33
C PHE A 90 11.79 9.24 25.43
N LYS A 91 11.77 10.30 24.63
CA LYS A 91 10.76 10.53 23.61
C LYS A 91 11.22 9.82 22.34
N GLN A 92 10.46 8.85 21.89
CA GLN A 92 10.64 8.30 20.54
C GLN A 92 9.95 9.23 19.55
N GLN A 93 10.67 9.64 18.50
CA GLN A 93 10.13 10.46 17.42
C GLN A 93 9.95 9.59 16.18
N GLY A 94 8.75 9.66 15.60
CA GLY A 94 8.46 9.12 14.28
C GLY A 94 8.30 10.25 13.26
N LEU A 95 8.61 9.96 12.01
CA LEU A 95 8.53 10.91 10.90
C LEU A 95 7.78 10.27 9.72
N GLY A 96 6.91 11.05 9.09
CA GLY A 96 6.20 10.66 7.89
C GLY A 96 5.67 11.84 7.10
N SER A 97 4.83 11.56 6.16
CA SER A 97 4.16 12.53 5.30
C SER A 97 2.65 12.36 5.35
N GLY A 98 1.93 13.35 4.85
CA GLY A 98 0.48 13.30 4.67
C GLY A 98 0.06 14.12 3.46
N SER A 99 -1.19 13.97 3.08
CA SER A 99 -1.84 14.74 2.02
C SER A 99 -3.04 15.47 2.58
N ILE A 100 -3.08 16.80 2.47
CA ILE A 100 -4.27 17.61 2.77
C ILE A 100 -5.35 17.22 1.77
N VAL A 101 -6.51 16.77 2.24
CA VAL A 101 -7.60 16.26 1.41
C VAL A 101 -8.87 17.11 1.46
N SER A 102 -8.90 18.10 2.37
CA SER A 102 -10.03 19.03 2.49
C SER A 102 -9.58 20.41 2.94
N LYS A 103 -10.39 21.43 2.64
CA LYS A 103 -10.13 22.83 3.04
C LYS A 103 -10.28 23.06 4.55
N ASP A 104 -11.00 22.21 5.24
CA ASP A 104 -11.22 22.25 6.69
C ASP A 104 -10.19 21.44 7.48
N GLY A 105 -9.08 21.06 6.85
CA GLY A 105 -7.87 20.58 7.50
C GLY A 105 -7.75 19.09 7.68
N TYR A 106 -8.57 18.25 7.05
CA TYR A 106 -8.35 16.80 7.04
C TYR A 106 -7.13 16.42 6.21
N ILE A 107 -6.31 15.53 6.78
CA ILE A 107 -5.07 15.03 6.19
C ILE A 107 -5.12 13.51 6.21
N LEU A 108 -4.88 12.92 5.04
CA LEU A 108 -4.76 11.47 4.85
C LEU A 108 -3.29 11.06 5.01
N THR A 109 -3.05 10.01 5.80
CA THR A 109 -1.71 9.46 6.07
C THR A 109 -1.79 7.96 6.36
N ASN A 110 -0.67 7.33 6.77
CA ASN A 110 -0.67 5.95 7.22
C ASN A 110 -0.87 5.83 8.73
N ASN A 111 -1.49 4.71 9.13
CA ASN A 111 -1.63 4.36 10.53
C ASN A 111 -0.27 4.20 11.23
N HIS A 112 0.70 3.50 10.61
CA HIS A 112 2.02 3.30 11.21
C HIS A 112 2.81 4.61 11.43
N VAL A 113 2.41 5.71 10.77
CA VAL A 113 3.00 7.05 10.99
C VAL A 113 2.46 7.68 12.27
N VAL A 114 1.15 7.53 12.59
CA VAL A 114 0.48 8.30 13.66
C VAL A 114 -0.16 7.46 14.76
N GLY A 115 -0.30 6.14 14.56
CA GLY A 115 -1.23 5.28 15.32
C GLY A 115 -1.06 5.27 16.84
N ASP A 116 0.15 5.23 17.36
CA ASP A 116 0.43 5.09 18.80
C ASP A 116 1.11 6.33 19.40
N SER A 117 0.88 7.51 18.83
CA SER A 117 1.55 8.74 19.25
C SER A 117 0.77 9.49 20.34
N ASP A 118 1.50 10.10 21.28
CA ASP A 118 0.91 10.99 22.27
C ASP A 118 0.69 12.41 21.73
N ARG A 119 1.45 12.78 20.70
CA ARG A 119 1.39 14.11 20.09
C ARG A 119 1.74 14.03 18.62
N ILE A 120 0.93 14.70 17.78
CA ILE A 120 1.11 14.79 16.35
C ILE A 120 1.32 16.26 15.99
N VAL A 121 2.39 16.58 15.27
CA VAL A 121 2.68 17.91 14.74
C VAL A 121 2.79 17.83 13.24
N VAL A 122 2.03 18.65 12.55
CA VAL A 122 2.01 18.78 11.10
C VAL A 122 2.73 20.06 10.71
N ARG A 123 3.67 19.97 9.77
CA ARG A 123 4.33 21.13 9.17
C ARG A 123 3.92 21.24 7.71
N LEU A 124 3.37 22.40 7.36
CA LEU A 124 2.97 22.74 6.01
C LEU A 124 4.19 23.04 5.12
N HIS A 125 3.95 23.12 3.83
CA HIS A 125 4.97 23.44 2.81
C HIS A 125 5.64 24.82 3.02
N ASP A 126 4.92 25.81 3.54
CA ASP A 126 5.41 27.16 3.86
C ASP A 126 6.17 27.23 5.20
N GLY A 127 6.24 26.12 5.94
CA GLY A 127 6.95 25.99 7.20
C GLY A 127 6.11 26.23 8.44
N GLN A 128 4.83 26.59 8.33
CA GLN A 128 3.94 26.69 9.47
C GLN A 128 3.72 25.34 10.14
N GLU A 129 3.70 25.31 11.47
CA GLU A 129 3.48 24.09 12.25
C GLU A 129 2.16 24.18 13.01
N PHE A 130 1.42 23.07 13.00
CA PHE A 130 0.13 22.91 13.68
C PHE A 130 0.13 21.63 14.50
N GLU A 131 -0.48 21.66 15.66
CA GLU A 131 -0.84 20.45 16.38
C GLU A 131 -2.04 19.80 15.68
N ALA A 132 -1.98 18.48 15.47
CA ALA A 132 -3.02 17.75 14.78
C ALA A 132 -3.75 16.81 15.75
N GLU A 133 -5.05 16.69 15.53
CA GLU A 133 -5.93 15.73 16.19
C GLU A 133 -5.99 14.44 15.37
N LEU A 134 -5.89 13.27 16.00
CA LEU A 134 -6.17 11.99 15.37
C LEU A 134 -7.69 11.79 15.29
N ILE A 135 -8.26 11.87 14.09
CA ILE A 135 -9.68 11.64 13.84
C ILE A 135 -10.02 10.15 13.88
N GLY A 136 -9.15 9.33 13.33
CA GLY A 136 -9.27 7.89 13.39
C GLY A 136 -8.14 7.19 12.64
N ALA A 137 -7.94 5.93 12.97
CA ALA A 137 -6.93 5.08 12.35
C ALA A 137 -7.48 3.68 12.10
N ASP A 138 -7.02 3.07 11.02
CA ASP A 138 -7.36 1.73 10.60
C ASP A 138 -6.11 0.88 10.38
N PRO A 139 -5.60 0.23 11.43
CA PRO A 139 -4.42 -0.63 11.33
C PRO A 139 -4.50 -1.71 10.25
N PRO A 140 -5.68 -2.38 10.04
CA PRO A 140 -5.79 -3.43 9.04
C PRO A 140 -5.54 -2.99 7.59
N SER A 141 -5.67 -1.70 7.26
CA SER A 141 -5.38 -1.14 5.93
C SER A 141 -4.18 -0.20 5.92
N ASP A 142 -3.64 0.12 7.09
CA ASP A 142 -2.57 1.11 7.29
C ASP A 142 -2.96 2.53 6.85
N ILE A 143 -4.22 2.92 7.05
CA ILE A 143 -4.72 4.27 6.77
C ILE A 143 -5.09 4.99 8.08
N ALA A 144 -4.80 6.28 8.15
CA ALA A 144 -5.24 7.15 9.22
C ALA A 144 -5.64 8.54 8.68
N VAL A 145 -6.50 9.20 9.44
CA VAL A 145 -6.94 10.57 9.19
C VAL A 145 -6.62 11.41 10.42
N ILE A 146 -5.93 12.52 10.20
CA ILE A 146 -5.67 13.54 11.21
C ILE A 146 -6.26 14.86 10.75
N LYS A 147 -6.43 15.81 11.68
CA LYS A 147 -7.00 17.12 11.39
C LYS A 147 -6.15 18.22 12.02
N ILE A 148 -5.96 19.31 11.27
CA ILE A 148 -5.36 20.56 11.75
C ILE A 148 -6.38 21.71 11.68
N ALA A 149 -6.20 22.71 12.53
CA ALA A 149 -6.94 23.96 12.47
C ALA A 149 -6.06 25.01 11.76
N ALA A 150 -6.19 25.10 10.44
CA ALA A 150 -5.46 26.04 9.62
C ALA A 150 -6.36 26.60 8.52
N ASP A 151 -6.12 27.85 8.14
CA ASP A 151 -6.83 28.53 7.06
C ASP A 151 -6.06 28.42 5.73
N GLU A 152 -6.73 28.76 4.63
CA GLU A 152 -6.12 28.85 3.27
C GLU A 152 -5.44 27.56 2.79
N LEU A 153 -5.95 26.41 3.19
CA LEU A 153 -5.41 25.12 2.77
C LEU A 153 -5.73 24.78 1.31
N HIS A 154 -4.75 24.17 0.61
CA HIS A 154 -4.86 23.70 -0.77
C HIS A 154 -4.96 22.18 -0.83
N PRO A 155 -6.19 21.59 -0.85
CA PRO A 155 -6.34 20.14 -0.87
C PRO A 155 -5.90 19.53 -2.20
N ILE A 156 -5.28 18.34 -2.15
CA ILE A 156 -4.99 17.54 -3.33
C ILE A 156 -6.29 17.02 -3.96
N GLN A 157 -6.35 17.00 -5.29
CA GLN A 157 -7.48 16.40 -5.99
C GLN A 157 -7.41 14.88 -5.93
N MET A 158 -8.53 14.24 -5.58
CA MET A 158 -8.66 12.79 -5.62
C MET A 158 -8.75 12.30 -7.07
N GLY A 159 -7.97 11.28 -7.41
CA GLY A 159 -8.05 10.56 -8.67
C GLY A 159 -8.93 9.32 -8.57
N ASN A 160 -8.76 8.40 -9.52
CA ASN A 160 -9.44 7.11 -9.54
C ASN A 160 -8.41 5.98 -9.74
N SER A 161 -8.11 5.24 -8.67
CA SER A 161 -7.14 4.14 -8.71
C SER A 161 -7.61 2.92 -9.52
N ASP A 162 -8.91 2.79 -9.81
CA ASP A 162 -9.42 1.70 -10.63
C ASP A 162 -9.11 1.91 -12.12
N GLU A 163 -9.03 3.18 -12.58
CA GLU A 163 -8.79 3.55 -13.97
C GLU A 163 -7.32 3.52 -14.37
N VAL A 164 -6.38 3.69 -13.42
CA VAL A 164 -4.95 3.71 -13.73
C VAL A 164 -4.48 2.40 -14.35
N LYS A 165 -3.50 2.47 -15.25
CA LYS A 165 -2.97 1.32 -15.99
C LYS A 165 -1.49 1.09 -15.68
N VAL A 166 -1.09 -0.18 -15.75
CA VAL A 166 0.33 -0.56 -15.69
C VAL A 166 1.09 0.13 -16.83
N GLY A 167 2.22 0.75 -16.49
CA GLY A 167 3.03 1.54 -17.42
C GLY A 167 2.75 3.05 -17.37
N GLU A 168 1.65 3.51 -16.74
CA GLU A 168 1.42 4.95 -16.56
C GLU A 168 2.46 5.56 -15.63
N THR A 169 2.92 6.75 -15.98
CA THR A 169 3.88 7.52 -15.19
C THR A 169 3.22 8.02 -13.92
N VAL A 170 3.93 7.87 -12.81
CA VAL A 170 3.51 8.32 -11.48
C VAL A 170 4.64 9.04 -10.77
N ILE A 171 4.29 9.87 -9.82
CA ILE A 171 5.20 10.63 -8.98
C ILE A 171 4.85 10.38 -7.52
N ALA A 172 5.82 9.95 -6.74
CA ALA A 172 5.69 9.87 -5.30
C ALA A 172 6.30 11.11 -4.66
N ILE A 173 5.56 11.72 -3.73
CA ILE A 173 6.00 12.91 -3.01
C ILE A 173 5.99 12.59 -1.51
N GLY A 174 7.01 13.07 -0.80
CA GLY A 174 7.09 12.99 0.65
C GLY A 174 7.88 14.15 1.23
N ASN A 175 7.83 14.28 2.54
CA ASN A 175 8.56 15.31 3.27
C ASN A 175 9.33 14.69 4.45
N PRO A 176 10.37 13.86 4.19
CA PRO A 176 11.00 13.01 5.19
C PRO A 176 11.64 13.74 6.38
N PHE A 177 12.10 14.97 6.16
CA PHE A 177 12.84 15.71 7.19
C PHE A 177 12.23 17.07 7.53
N GLY A 178 11.06 17.40 6.97
CA GLY A 178 10.40 18.70 7.18
C GLY A 178 11.17 19.91 6.62
N LEU A 179 12.28 19.70 5.90
CA LEU A 179 13.10 20.77 5.34
C LEU A 179 12.76 21.02 3.87
N THR A 180 12.75 19.94 3.07
CA THR A 180 12.43 19.97 1.65
C THR A 180 11.70 18.71 1.26
N GLN A 181 10.65 18.85 0.46
CA GLN A 181 9.91 17.70 -0.05
C GLN A 181 10.76 16.92 -1.06
N THR A 182 10.73 15.61 -0.95
CA THR A 182 11.37 14.70 -1.90
C THR A 182 10.35 14.25 -2.94
N VAL A 183 10.73 14.31 -4.20
CA VAL A 183 9.91 13.94 -5.35
C VAL A 183 10.62 12.86 -6.13
N THR A 184 9.96 11.73 -6.37
CA THR A 184 10.50 10.63 -7.16
C THR A 184 9.55 10.27 -8.28
N LEU A 185 10.10 9.92 -9.45
CA LEU A 185 9.37 9.57 -10.66
C LEU A 185 9.50 8.08 -10.94
N GLY A 186 8.43 7.46 -11.36
CA GLY A 186 8.39 6.07 -11.78
C GLY A 186 7.13 5.77 -12.59
N ILE A 187 6.77 4.49 -12.65
CA ILE A 187 5.56 4.00 -13.31
C ILE A 187 4.74 3.12 -12.37
N ILE A 188 3.51 2.86 -12.74
CA ILE A 188 2.72 1.78 -12.15
C ILE A 188 3.29 0.45 -12.68
N SER A 189 3.99 -0.29 -11.83
CA SER A 189 4.61 -1.58 -12.19
C SER A 189 3.60 -2.73 -12.13
N ALA A 190 2.63 -2.66 -11.21
CA ALA A 190 1.53 -3.64 -11.09
C ALA A 190 0.35 -3.04 -10.29
N LYS A 191 -0.81 -3.72 -10.35
CA LYS A 191 -2.02 -3.41 -9.56
C LYS A 191 -2.54 -4.65 -8.87
N GLY A 192 -3.19 -4.44 -7.73
CA GLY A 192 -3.84 -5.53 -7.00
C GLY A 192 -2.85 -6.48 -6.34
N ARG A 193 -1.69 -5.96 -5.89
CA ARG A 193 -0.74 -6.75 -5.12
C ARG A 193 -1.33 -7.07 -3.76
N SER A 194 -1.38 -8.36 -3.46
CA SER A 194 -1.88 -8.92 -2.21
C SER A 194 -1.00 -10.08 -1.76
N ASN A 195 -1.17 -10.55 -0.54
CA ASN A 195 -0.34 -11.57 0.09
C ASN A 195 1.14 -11.15 0.19
N VAL A 196 1.37 -9.85 0.36
CA VAL A 196 2.70 -9.27 0.57
C VAL A 196 3.08 -9.35 2.06
N GLY A 197 2.09 -9.39 2.95
CA GLY A 197 2.25 -9.50 4.40
C GLY A 197 2.53 -8.18 5.08
N ILE A 198 2.06 -7.07 4.52
CA ILE A 198 2.21 -5.72 5.06
C ILE A 198 1.00 -5.34 5.92
N THR A 199 -0.22 -5.62 5.41
CA THR A 199 -1.49 -5.29 6.07
C THR A 199 -2.49 -6.41 5.88
N ASP A 200 -3.60 -6.41 6.65
CA ASP A 200 -4.66 -7.41 6.50
C ASP A 200 -5.44 -7.24 5.20
N TYR A 201 -5.68 -6.00 4.79
CA TYR A 201 -6.41 -5.68 3.54
C TYR A 201 -5.45 -5.12 2.50
N GLU A 202 -4.92 -5.98 1.68
CA GLU A 202 -3.95 -5.63 0.64
C GLU A 202 -4.57 -5.60 -0.75
N ASN A 203 -4.38 -4.49 -1.45
CA ASN A 203 -4.73 -4.30 -2.87
C ASN A 203 -3.76 -3.31 -3.52
N PHE A 204 -2.48 -3.36 -3.13
CA PHE A 204 -1.52 -2.32 -3.42
C PHE A 204 -1.31 -2.03 -4.90
N ILE A 205 -1.09 -0.75 -5.20
CA ILE A 205 -0.41 -0.30 -6.41
C ILE A 205 1.08 -0.49 -6.17
N GLN A 206 1.74 -1.23 -7.07
CA GLN A 206 3.20 -1.35 -7.08
C GLN A 206 3.79 -0.30 -8.01
N THR A 207 4.85 0.37 -7.58
CA THR A 207 5.60 1.36 -8.36
C THR A 207 7.10 1.18 -8.22
N ASP A 208 7.85 1.61 -9.21
CA ASP A 208 9.30 1.78 -9.17
C ASP A 208 9.72 3.24 -8.89
N ALA A 209 8.78 4.16 -8.64
CA ALA A 209 9.11 5.42 -7.99
C ALA A 209 9.72 5.14 -6.62
N ALA A 210 10.87 5.74 -6.33
CA ALA A 210 11.60 5.43 -5.10
C ALA A 210 10.80 5.87 -3.86
N ILE A 211 10.41 4.89 -3.04
CA ILE A 211 9.80 5.08 -1.73
C ILE A 211 10.90 4.83 -0.69
N ASN A 212 11.08 5.78 0.22
CA ASN A 212 12.04 5.70 1.31
C ASN A 212 11.37 6.14 2.62
N PRO A 213 11.95 5.83 3.79
CA PRO A 213 11.46 6.33 5.07
C PRO A 213 11.22 7.84 5.03
N GLY A 214 9.99 8.24 5.41
CA GLY A 214 9.52 9.62 5.35
C GLY A 214 8.61 9.95 4.15
N ASN A 215 8.59 9.14 3.08
CA ASN A 215 7.57 9.25 2.04
C ASN A 215 6.25 8.54 2.42
N SER A 216 6.28 7.67 3.44
CA SER A 216 5.09 6.98 3.95
C SER A 216 4.03 7.97 4.39
N GLY A 217 2.78 7.74 3.99
CA GLY A 217 1.63 8.64 4.17
C GLY A 217 1.53 9.75 3.12
N GLY A 218 2.58 10.01 2.36
CA GLY A 218 2.58 10.97 1.25
C GLY A 218 1.88 10.43 0.01
N PRO A 219 1.53 11.32 -0.95
CA PRO A 219 0.80 10.94 -2.15
C PRO A 219 1.65 10.21 -3.19
N LEU A 220 1.03 9.24 -3.86
CA LEU A 220 1.36 8.80 -5.21
C LEU A 220 0.37 9.50 -6.17
N ILE A 221 0.89 10.29 -7.11
CA ILE A 221 0.06 11.07 -8.04
C ILE A 221 0.28 10.64 -9.49
N ASN A 222 -0.73 10.88 -10.33
CA ASN A 222 -0.62 10.76 -11.78
C ASN A 222 -0.10 12.06 -12.42
N LEU A 223 0.06 12.09 -13.74
CA LEU A 223 0.51 13.29 -14.47
C LEU A 223 -0.51 14.43 -14.51
N GLU A 224 -1.75 14.21 -14.06
CA GLU A 224 -2.74 15.26 -13.86
C GLU A 224 -2.63 15.92 -12.47
N GLY A 225 -1.69 15.47 -11.62
CA GLY A 225 -1.54 15.93 -10.24
C GLY A 225 -2.58 15.36 -9.28
N LYS A 226 -3.35 14.35 -9.69
CA LYS A 226 -4.37 13.72 -8.85
C LYS A 226 -3.78 12.61 -7.99
N LEU A 227 -4.22 12.51 -6.75
CA LEU A 227 -3.89 11.45 -5.81
C LEU A 227 -4.47 10.12 -6.31
N ILE A 228 -3.62 9.12 -6.56
CA ILE A 228 -4.02 7.78 -6.98
C ILE A 228 -3.66 6.71 -5.95
N GLY A 229 -2.82 7.05 -4.98
CA GLY A 229 -2.46 6.14 -3.88
C GLY A 229 -1.76 6.85 -2.75
N VAL A 230 -1.74 6.22 -1.57
CA VAL A 230 -1.00 6.64 -0.37
C VAL A 230 0.23 5.75 -0.25
N ASN A 231 1.43 6.35 -0.31
CA ASN A 231 2.68 5.59 -0.19
C ASN A 231 2.76 4.96 1.20
N THR A 232 3.05 3.65 1.29
CA THR A 232 3.03 2.96 2.58
C THR A 232 4.30 2.17 2.88
N ALA A 233 4.77 1.32 1.96
CA ALA A 233 5.85 0.40 2.23
C ALA A 233 6.75 0.12 1.03
N ILE A 234 7.88 -0.51 1.29
CA ILE A 234 8.77 -1.09 0.28
C ILE A 234 8.93 -2.59 0.53
N PHE A 235 9.13 -3.35 -0.55
CA PHE A 235 9.64 -4.70 -0.42
C PHE A 235 11.16 -4.64 -0.33
N SER A 236 11.71 -5.00 0.82
CA SER A 236 13.15 -4.87 1.06
C SER A 236 13.67 -5.99 1.97
N LYS A 237 14.84 -6.53 1.62
CA LYS A 237 15.55 -7.53 2.46
C LYS A 237 16.50 -6.88 3.49
N ASN A 238 16.90 -5.64 3.26
CA ASN A 238 17.89 -4.93 4.07
C ASN A 238 17.46 -3.51 4.48
N GLY A 239 16.15 -3.21 4.38
CA GLY A 239 15.56 -1.93 4.79
C GLY A 239 15.69 -0.77 3.79
N GLY A 240 16.46 -0.92 2.69
CA GLY A 240 16.60 0.09 1.64
C GLY A 240 15.70 -0.20 0.44
N TYR A 241 15.37 0.84 -0.34
CA TYR A 241 14.61 0.73 -1.58
C TYR A 241 15.33 -0.16 -2.62
N GLN A 242 14.60 -1.13 -3.19
CA GLN A 242 15.11 -2.11 -4.16
C GLN A 242 14.28 -2.15 -5.45
N GLY A 243 13.68 -1.03 -5.86
CA GLY A 243 12.87 -0.96 -7.09
C GLY A 243 11.42 -1.42 -6.91
N ILE A 244 10.97 -1.69 -5.69
CA ILE A 244 9.59 -2.13 -5.42
C ILE A 244 9.04 -1.30 -4.26
N GLY A 245 8.14 -0.37 -4.59
CA GLY A 245 7.33 0.40 -3.65
C GLY A 245 5.86 0.02 -3.74
N PHE A 246 5.13 0.20 -2.65
CA PHE A 246 3.71 -0.07 -2.53
C PHE A 246 2.96 1.16 -2.04
N SER A 247 1.79 1.39 -2.64
CA SER A 247 0.87 2.43 -2.22
C SER A 247 -0.54 1.86 -2.06
N VAL A 248 -1.25 2.27 -1.02
CA VAL A 248 -2.68 1.94 -0.84
C VAL A 248 -3.47 2.69 -1.90
N PRO A 249 -4.33 2.02 -2.70
CA PRO A 249 -5.12 2.68 -3.73
C PRO A 249 -6.04 3.78 -3.16
N VAL A 250 -6.14 4.92 -3.85
CA VAL A 250 -6.93 6.05 -3.35
C VAL A 250 -8.40 5.73 -3.16
N ASN A 251 -9.01 4.90 -4.02
CA ASN A 251 -10.42 4.52 -3.87
C ASN A 251 -10.67 3.79 -2.55
N MET A 252 -9.76 2.86 -2.18
CA MET A 252 -9.80 2.18 -0.88
C MET A 252 -9.58 3.16 0.28
N ALA A 253 -8.54 4.01 0.17
CA ALA A 253 -8.23 5.00 1.19
C ALA A 253 -9.37 6.01 1.40
N GLN A 254 -10.10 6.39 0.34
CA GLN A 254 -11.23 7.31 0.40
C GLN A 254 -12.43 6.72 1.16
N ILE A 255 -12.76 5.45 0.94
CA ILE A 255 -13.84 4.77 1.68
C ILE A 255 -13.49 4.75 3.17
N ILE A 256 -12.28 4.31 3.50
CA ILE A 256 -11.78 4.25 4.88
C ILE A 256 -11.77 5.65 5.52
N MET A 257 -11.30 6.65 4.82
CA MET A 257 -11.28 8.04 5.29
C MET A 257 -12.69 8.54 5.63
N GLN A 258 -13.69 8.25 4.77
CA GLN A 258 -15.08 8.65 5.01
C GLN A 258 -15.63 8.00 6.29
N ASP A 259 -15.39 6.72 6.50
CA ASP A 259 -15.81 6.01 7.71
C ASP A 259 -15.12 6.58 8.96
N LEU A 260 -13.80 6.83 8.89
CA LEU A 260 -13.03 7.40 9.99
C LEU A 260 -13.51 8.81 10.36
N ILE A 261 -13.86 9.66 9.38
CA ILE A 261 -14.40 11.01 9.62
C ILE A 261 -15.80 10.94 10.22
N ALA A 262 -16.66 10.03 9.74
CA ALA A 262 -18.05 9.93 10.18
C ALA A 262 -18.20 9.27 11.55
N GLU A 263 -17.44 8.19 11.81
CA GLU A 263 -17.65 7.31 12.96
C GLU A 263 -16.40 7.08 13.83
N GLY A 264 -15.23 7.59 13.41
CA GLY A 264 -13.95 7.34 14.08
C GLY A 264 -13.41 5.90 13.91
N LYS A 265 -14.13 5.04 13.20
CA LYS A 265 -13.79 3.63 12.97
C LYS A 265 -14.30 3.17 11.60
N VAL A 266 -13.70 2.10 11.08
CA VAL A 266 -14.11 1.48 9.82
C VAL A 266 -15.06 0.33 10.09
N SER A 267 -16.25 0.36 9.46
CA SER A 267 -17.25 -0.70 9.54
C SER A 267 -17.17 -1.58 8.29
N ARG A 268 -16.74 -2.83 8.47
CA ARG A 268 -16.52 -3.77 7.37
C ARG A 268 -17.66 -4.75 7.21
N GLY A 269 -18.00 -5.03 5.96
CA GLY A 269 -18.93 -6.11 5.63
C GLY A 269 -18.32 -7.49 5.93
N TRP A 270 -19.16 -8.40 6.39
CA TRP A 270 -18.82 -9.80 6.65
C TRP A 270 -19.77 -10.72 5.91
N LEU A 271 -19.21 -11.69 5.17
CA LEU A 271 -19.97 -12.68 4.41
C LEU A 271 -20.12 -14.02 5.15
N GLY A 272 -19.13 -14.38 5.96
CA GLY A 272 -19.13 -15.64 6.73
C GLY A 272 -18.73 -16.87 5.93
N VAL A 273 -17.68 -16.76 5.13
CA VAL A 273 -17.15 -17.86 4.31
C VAL A 273 -15.65 -18.07 4.54
N GLY A 274 -15.18 -19.32 4.43
CA GLY A 274 -13.79 -19.64 4.19
C GLY A 274 -13.52 -19.62 2.69
N ILE A 275 -12.41 -19.01 2.27
CA ILE A 275 -12.09 -18.81 0.86
C ILE A 275 -10.66 -19.21 0.55
N GLN A 276 -10.41 -19.60 -0.71
CA GLN A 276 -9.06 -19.83 -1.24
C GLN A 276 -8.98 -19.49 -2.72
N ASP A 277 -7.76 -19.28 -3.19
CA ASP A 277 -7.51 -19.02 -4.61
C ASP A 277 -7.80 -20.27 -5.44
N VAL A 278 -8.26 -20.05 -6.69
CA VAL A 278 -8.51 -21.12 -7.65
C VAL A 278 -7.19 -21.48 -8.32
N THR A 279 -6.65 -22.67 -8.01
CA THR A 279 -5.48 -23.23 -8.71
C THR A 279 -5.88 -23.84 -10.06
N ALA A 280 -4.91 -24.20 -10.90
CA ALA A 280 -5.18 -24.84 -12.17
C ALA A 280 -5.91 -26.19 -12.02
N GLU A 281 -5.56 -26.98 -11.00
CA GLU A 281 -6.18 -28.26 -10.66
C GLU A 281 -7.62 -28.06 -10.21
N LEU A 282 -7.88 -27.05 -9.37
CA LEU A 282 -9.24 -26.71 -8.95
C LEU A 282 -10.07 -26.18 -10.10
N ALA A 283 -9.51 -25.35 -10.99
CA ALA A 283 -10.19 -24.87 -12.18
C ALA A 283 -10.68 -26.05 -13.05
N GLN A 284 -9.82 -27.04 -13.25
CA GLN A 284 -10.16 -28.25 -13.99
C GLN A 284 -11.24 -29.07 -13.28
N ALA A 285 -11.12 -29.28 -11.96
CA ALA A 285 -12.04 -30.07 -11.16
C ALA A 285 -13.46 -29.45 -11.11
N PHE A 286 -13.55 -28.12 -11.08
CA PHE A 286 -14.82 -27.38 -11.03
C PHE A 286 -15.32 -26.93 -12.42
N GLY A 287 -14.66 -27.33 -13.50
CA GLY A 287 -15.08 -27.03 -14.87
C GLY A 287 -14.99 -25.54 -15.24
N VAL A 288 -14.12 -24.77 -14.60
CA VAL A 288 -13.92 -23.35 -14.92
C VAL A 288 -12.76 -23.16 -15.89
N LYS A 289 -12.91 -22.19 -16.82
CA LYS A 289 -11.96 -21.99 -17.93
C LYS A 289 -10.62 -21.37 -17.53
N ASN A 290 -10.52 -20.80 -16.34
CA ASN A 290 -9.33 -20.09 -15.87
C ASN A 290 -9.28 -20.09 -14.33
N THR A 291 -8.16 -19.65 -13.77
CA THR A 291 -7.91 -19.57 -12.32
C THR A 291 -8.44 -18.30 -11.66
N LYS A 292 -9.29 -17.53 -12.35
CA LYS A 292 -9.87 -16.29 -11.79
C LYS A 292 -11.09 -16.61 -10.96
N GLY A 293 -11.19 -15.94 -9.81
CA GLY A 293 -12.27 -16.14 -8.85
C GLY A 293 -11.72 -16.52 -7.48
N SER A 294 -12.64 -16.76 -6.56
CA SER A 294 -12.36 -17.25 -5.21
C SER A 294 -13.26 -18.42 -4.89
N LEU A 295 -12.67 -19.55 -4.54
CA LEU A 295 -13.40 -20.76 -4.16
C LEU A 295 -13.89 -20.66 -2.71
N ILE A 296 -15.17 -20.92 -2.47
CA ILE A 296 -15.73 -21.07 -1.13
C ILE A 296 -15.40 -22.46 -0.62
N THR A 297 -14.56 -22.54 0.42
CA THR A 297 -14.14 -23.78 1.06
C THR A 297 -15.02 -24.19 2.22
N LYS A 298 -15.67 -23.19 2.85
CA LYS A 298 -16.55 -23.36 4.00
C LYS A 298 -17.57 -22.23 4.02
N VAL A 299 -18.82 -22.54 4.39
CA VAL A 299 -19.84 -21.58 4.79
C VAL A 299 -20.02 -21.69 6.30
N MET A 300 -20.01 -20.57 7.00
CA MET A 300 -20.15 -20.54 8.46
C MET A 300 -21.64 -20.61 8.84
N PRO A 301 -21.99 -21.36 9.89
CA PRO A 301 -23.37 -21.41 10.37
C PRO A 301 -23.88 -20.03 10.80
N SER A 302 -25.16 -19.76 10.56
CA SER A 302 -25.84 -18.50 10.86
C SER A 302 -25.18 -17.26 10.24
N SER A 303 -24.49 -17.44 9.11
CA SER A 303 -23.85 -16.36 8.36
C SER A 303 -24.77 -15.81 7.24
N PRO A 304 -24.49 -14.59 6.77
CA PRO A 304 -25.11 -14.06 5.54
C PRO A 304 -24.98 -15.00 4.35
N ALA A 305 -23.83 -15.65 4.20
CA ALA A 305 -23.57 -16.62 3.12
C ALA A 305 -24.52 -17.82 3.19
N GLU A 306 -24.73 -18.40 4.39
CA GLU A 306 -25.66 -19.51 4.59
C GLU A 306 -27.10 -19.09 4.29
N THR A 307 -27.52 -17.94 4.84
CA THR A 307 -28.89 -17.39 4.62
C THR A 307 -29.15 -17.12 3.14
N ALA A 308 -28.15 -16.69 2.38
CA ALA A 308 -28.25 -16.42 0.95
C ALA A 308 -28.17 -17.69 0.08
N GLY A 309 -27.86 -18.85 0.66
CA GLY A 309 -27.76 -20.11 -0.07
C GLY A 309 -26.45 -20.34 -0.80
N LEU A 310 -25.37 -19.68 -0.35
CA LEU A 310 -24.00 -20.02 -0.78
C LEU A 310 -23.62 -21.39 -0.22
N ILE A 311 -22.87 -22.15 -0.98
CA ILE A 311 -22.42 -23.49 -0.59
C ILE A 311 -20.91 -23.65 -0.80
N LYS A 312 -20.31 -24.61 -0.12
CA LYS A 312 -18.96 -25.06 -0.39
C LYS A 312 -18.85 -25.55 -1.84
N GLY A 313 -17.84 -25.08 -2.56
CA GLY A 313 -17.62 -25.39 -3.97
C GLY A 313 -18.03 -24.26 -4.92
N ASP A 314 -18.77 -23.26 -4.47
CA ASP A 314 -19.05 -22.07 -5.27
C ASP A 314 -17.77 -21.31 -5.56
N ILE A 315 -17.59 -20.85 -6.80
CA ILE A 315 -16.48 -19.98 -7.19
C ILE A 315 -17.04 -18.59 -7.46
N VAL A 316 -16.74 -17.64 -6.57
CA VAL A 316 -17.17 -16.24 -6.72
C VAL A 316 -16.29 -15.57 -7.78
N ILE A 317 -16.90 -15.08 -8.86
CA ILE A 317 -16.24 -14.42 -9.98
C ILE A 317 -16.51 -12.93 -10.08
N ARG A 318 -17.61 -12.45 -9.40
CA ARG A 318 -17.93 -11.02 -9.28
C ARG A 318 -18.59 -10.71 -7.94
N VAL A 319 -18.31 -9.50 -7.45
CA VAL A 319 -19.07 -8.83 -6.40
C VAL A 319 -19.63 -7.54 -7.01
N ASN A 320 -20.93 -7.40 -7.05
CA ASN A 320 -21.62 -6.36 -7.81
C ASN A 320 -21.14 -6.38 -9.27
N GLN A 321 -20.59 -5.28 -9.77
CA GLN A 321 -20.06 -5.21 -11.14
C GLN A 321 -18.55 -5.47 -11.22
N ARG A 322 -17.86 -5.65 -10.08
CA ARG A 322 -16.39 -5.79 -9.98
C ARG A 322 -15.99 -7.26 -10.15
N LYS A 323 -15.07 -7.54 -11.07
CA LYS A 323 -14.53 -8.90 -11.27
C LYS A 323 -13.62 -9.30 -10.10
N VAL A 324 -13.80 -10.51 -9.59
CA VAL A 324 -12.94 -11.14 -8.59
C VAL A 324 -11.86 -11.95 -9.31
N LYS A 325 -10.60 -11.68 -9.01
CA LYS A 325 -9.47 -12.42 -9.59
C LYS A 325 -8.87 -13.44 -8.62
N ASN A 326 -8.96 -13.19 -7.32
CA ASN A 326 -8.44 -14.02 -6.24
C ASN A 326 -9.19 -13.78 -4.92
N SER A 327 -8.87 -14.54 -3.90
CA SER A 327 -9.52 -14.51 -2.58
C SER A 327 -9.30 -13.19 -1.85
N SER A 328 -8.13 -12.58 -1.99
CA SER A 328 -7.85 -11.28 -1.38
C SER A 328 -8.75 -10.19 -1.95
N GLN A 329 -9.02 -10.20 -3.27
CA GLN A 329 -9.95 -9.25 -3.87
C GLN A 329 -11.40 -9.49 -3.41
N LEU A 330 -11.84 -10.75 -3.29
CA LEU A 330 -13.16 -11.04 -2.74
C LEU A 330 -13.28 -10.48 -1.31
N ARG A 331 -12.31 -10.77 -0.45
CA ARG A 331 -12.29 -10.26 0.93
C ARG A 331 -12.36 -8.73 0.97
N ASN A 332 -11.54 -8.05 0.16
CA ASN A 332 -11.52 -6.59 0.11
C ASN A 332 -12.85 -6.02 -0.36
N TYR A 333 -13.45 -6.56 -1.44
CA TYR A 333 -14.72 -6.07 -1.97
C TYR A 333 -15.89 -6.25 -1.00
N ILE A 334 -15.91 -7.36 -0.26
CA ILE A 334 -16.89 -7.59 0.80
C ILE A 334 -16.68 -6.61 1.96
N ALA A 335 -15.44 -6.40 2.39
CA ALA A 335 -15.12 -5.45 3.45
C ALA A 335 -15.46 -4.01 3.05
N GLU A 336 -15.06 -3.58 1.83
CA GLU A 336 -15.33 -2.25 1.27
C GLU A 336 -16.83 -1.95 1.07
N ALA A 337 -17.66 -2.97 0.87
CA ALA A 337 -19.10 -2.79 0.74
C ALA A 337 -19.73 -2.27 2.04
N GLY A 338 -19.07 -2.49 3.17
CA GLY A 338 -19.55 -2.07 4.49
C GLY A 338 -20.51 -3.06 5.15
N ALA A 339 -20.75 -2.87 6.44
CA ALA A 339 -21.73 -3.63 7.18
C ALA A 339 -23.15 -3.34 6.67
N TRP A 340 -24.01 -4.37 6.71
CA TRP A 340 -25.43 -4.30 6.32
C TRP A 340 -25.69 -3.96 4.85
N ALA A 341 -24.65 -3.92 4.03
CA ALA A 341 -24.78 -3.65 2.60
C ALA A 341 -25.35 -4.85 1.83
N ASP A 342 -26.23 -4.56 0.86
CA ASP A 342 -26.67 -5.55 -0.10
C ASP A 342 -25.66 -5.70 -1.23
N VAL A 343 -25.15 -6.91 -1.44
CA VAL A 343 -24.25 -7.25 -2.52
C VAL A 343 -24.82 -8.34 -3.42
N THR A 344 -24.47 -8.25 -4.69
CA THR A 344 -24.80 -9.27 -5.67
C THR A 344 -23.54 -10.04 -6.02
N LEU A 345 -23.53 -11.35 -5.76
CA LEU A 345 -22.44 -12.24 -6.10
C LEU A 345 -22.78 -13.00 -7.37
N GLU A 346 -21.86 -13.01 -8.34
CA GLU A 346 -21.91 -13.92 -9.48
C GLU A 346 -20.99 -15.08 -9.16
N VAL A 347 -21.55 -16.28 -9.07
CA VAL A 347 -20.81 -17.50 -8.72
C VAL A 347 -20.89 -18.52 -9.84
N ILE A 348 -19.88 -19.38 -9.93
CA ILE A 348 -19.94 -20.60 -10.75
C ILE A 348 -20.20 -21.76 -9.80
N ARG A 349 -21.32 -22.45 -10.02
CA ARG A 349 -21.77 -23.64 -9.30
C ARG A 349 -21.99 -24.77 -10.31
N GLU A 350 -21.28 -25.87 -10.18
CA GLU A 350 -21.40 -27.03 -11.12
C GLU A 350 -21.29 -26.63 -12.60
N GLY A 351 -20.37 -25.70 -12.90
CA GLY A 351 -20.13 -25.20 -14.26
C GLY A 351 -21.15 -24.19 -14.78
N LYS A 352 -22.19 -23.84 -14.01
CA LYS A 352 -23.21 -22.82 -14.35
C LYS A 352 -23.00 -21.55 -13.58
N THR A 353 -23.29 -20.43 -14.20
CA THR A 353 -23.25 -19.12 -13.54
C THR A 353 -24.58 -18.86 -12.84
N GLU A 354 -24.53 -18.55 -11.56
CA GLU A 354 -25.67 -18.16 -10.73
C GLU A 354 -25.46 -16.78 -10.13
N ILE A 355 -26.55 -16.07 -9.88
CA ILE A 355 -26.55 -14.75 -9.23
C ILE A 355 -27.19 -14.91 -7.84
N ILE A 356 -26.43 -14.58 -6.81
CA ILE A 356 -26.87 -14.69 -5.42
C ILE A 356 -26.81 -13.29 -4.79
N LYS A 357 -27.93 -12.86 -4.21
CA LYS A 357 -28.00 -11.61 -3.45
C LYS A 357 -27.79 -11.90 -1.98
N VAL A 358 -26.96 -11.12 -1.33
CA VAL A 358 -26.59 -11.28 0.07
C VAL A 358 -26.61 -9.93 0.75
N THR A 359 -27.30 -9.82 1.88
CA THR A 359 -27.11 -8.69 2.82
C THR A 359 -25.98 -9.07 3.76
N LEU A 360 -24.90 -8.30 3.75
CA LEU A 360 -23.72 -8.54 4.59
C LEU A 360 -24.05 -8.28 6.06
N ASP A 361 -23.29 -8.89 6.96
CA ASP A 361 -23.28 -8.56 8.38
C ASP A 361 -22.08 -7.64 8.70
N GLU A 362 -21.98 -7.13 9.91
CA GLU A 362 -20.79 -6.42 10.37
C GLU A 362 -19.69 -7.43 10.72
N LEU A 363 -18.49 -7.21 10.17
CA LEU A 363 -17.29 -7.91 10.64
C LEU A 363 -17.02 -7.45 12.07
N LYS A 364 -17.50 -8.18 13.04
CA LYS A 364 -17.15 -7.93 14.45
C LYS A 364 -15.64 -8.05 14.53
N SER A 365 -14.97 -6.92 14.75
CA SER A 365 -13.61 -6.97 15.28
C SER A 365 -13.68 -7.99 16.39
N ALA A 366 -12.84 -9.02 16.34
CA ALA A 366 -12.69 -9.88 17.50
C ALA A 366 -12.46 -8.91 18.64
N SER A 367 -13.55 -8.62 19.37
CA SER A 367 -13.48 -7.83 20.58
C SER A 367 -12.29 -8.41 21.26
N THR A 368 -11.30 -7.61 21.56
CA THR A 368 -10.18 -8.01 22.37
C THR A 368 -10.73 -8.92 23.45
N SER A 369 -10.87 -10.21 23.08
CA SER A 369 -10.90 -11.23 24.09
C SER A 369 -9.72 -10.83 24.94
N THR A 370 -10.00 -10.40 26.14
CA THR A 370 -9.08 -10.02 27.21
C THR A 370 -7.70 -10.51 26.83
N PRO A 371 -6.69 -9.66 26.64
CA PRO A 371 -5.39 -10.14 26.22
C PRO A 371 -5.11 -11.29 27.20
N LEU A 372 -5.18 -12.51 26.71
CA LEU A 372 -4.62 -13.64 27.41
C LEU A 372 -3.26 -13.12 27.75
N LYS A 373 -3.00 -12.91 29.05
CA LYS A 373 -1.74 -12.38 29.55
C LYS A 373 -0.65 -13.12 28.82
N THR A 374 -0.18 -12.55 27.73
CA THR A 374 1.06 -12.97 27.09
C THR A 374 2.08 -12.67 28.16
N GLN A 375 2.44 -13.67 28.94
CA GLN A 375 3.58 -13.56 29.83
C GLN A 375 4.78 -13.44 28.91
N SER A 376 5.08 -12.19 28.53
CA SER A 376 6.36 -11.86 27.93
C SER A 376 7.42 -12.17 28.99
N SER A 377 8.09 -13.29 28.86
CA SER A 377 9.33 -13.50 29.59
C SER A 377 10.40 -12.64 28.92
N LEU A 378 10.46 -11.39 29.33
CA LEU A 378 11.41 -10.37 28.90
C LEU A 378 12.90 -10.75 29.09
N VAL A 379 13.16 -11.91 29.70
CA VAL A 379 14.52 -12.38 29.99
C VAL A 379 15.15 -13.15 28.83
N LEU A 380 14.34 -13.86 28.02
CA LEU A 380 14.84 -14.73 26.95
C LEU A 380 14.65 -14.16 25.55
N GLY A 381 13.81 -13.13 25.37
CA GLY A 381 13.48 -12.55 24.05
C GLY A 381 12.68 -13.51 23.18
N ILE A 382 11.71 -14.23 23.75
CA ILE A 382 10.74 -15.06 23.03
C ILE A 382 9.32 -14.65 23.38
N LEU A 383 8.45 -14.71 22.38
CA LEU A 383 7.01 -14.71 22.58
C LEU A 383 6.51 -16.14 22.47
N VAL A 384 5.70 -16.56 23.42
CA VAL A 384 5.11 -17.90 23.47
C VAL A 384 3.60 -17.81 23.55
N GLN A 385 2.93 -18.80 22.98
CA GLN A 385 1.48 -18.94 22.99
C GLN A 385 1.11 -20.36 23.38
N ASP A 386 0.04 -20.52 24.14
CA ASP A 386 -0.49 -21.84 24.49
C ASP A 386 -0.87 -22.60 23.22
N LEU A 387 -0.56 -23.89 23.19
CA LEU A 387 -0.92 -24.78 22.09
C LEU A 387 -2.44 -24.96 22.05
N SER A 388 -3.08 -24.53 20.96
CA SER A 388 -4.49 -24.83 20.75
C SER A 388 -4.71 -26.35 20.59
N PRO A 389 -5.86 -26.90 21.02
CA PRO A 389 -6.16 -28.33 20.91
C PRO A 389 -5.97 -28.92 19.51
N ASP A 390 -6.22 -28.12 18.46
CA ASP A 390 -6.03 -28.54 17.06
C ASP A 390 -4.55 -28.63 16.66
N VAL A 391 -3.70 -27.76 17.19
CA VAL A 391 -2.24 -27.76 16.94
C VAL A 391 -1.59 -28.91 17.67
N VAL A 392 -1.98 -29.17 18.94
CA VAL A 392 -1.54 -30.31 19.75
C VAL A 392 -1.81 -31.62 19.01
N LYS A 393 -3.04 -31.79 18.50
CA LYS A 393 -3.45 -33.00 17.78
C LYS A 393 -2.69 -33.22 16.46
N ARG A 394 -2.36 -32.12 15.78
CA ARG A 394 -1.56 -32.19 14.52
C ARG A 394 -0.11 -32.49 14.74
N LEU A 395 0.46 -32.06 15.86
CA LEU A 395 1.86 -32.26 16.21
C LEU A 395 2.12 -33.56 17.04
N GLY A 396 1.06 -34.26 17.43
CA GLY A 396 1.15 -35.54 18.15
C GLY A 396 1.53 -35.40 19.62
N TYR A 397 1.25 -34.25 20.25
CA TYR A 397 1.45 -34.01 21.69
C TYR A 397 0.15 -34.23 22.47
N ASP A 398 0.26 -34.43 23.77
CA ASP A 398 -0.89 -34.52 24.66
C ASP A 398 -1.50 -33.14 24.96
N PRO A 399 -2.83 -33.03 25.11
CA PRO A 399 -3.48 -31.75 25.39
C PRO A 399 -3.02 -31.15 26.72
N GLY A 400 -2.55 -29.89 26.68
CA GLY A 400 -2.14 -29.13 27.86
C GLY A 400 -0.62 -29.19 28.17
N THR A 401 0.17 -29.79 27.31
CA THR A 401 1.64 -29.89 27.48
C THR A 401 2.36 -28.90 26.59
N GLY A 402 2.76 -27.75 27.15
CA GLY A 402 3.71 -26.85 26.53
C GLY A 402 3.15 -25.65 25.80
N VAL A 403 4.06 -24.82 25.26
CA VAL A 403 3.78 -23.59 24.52
C VAL A 403 4.54 -23.60 23.21
N VAL A 404 3.99 -22.95 22.21
CA VAL A 404 4.68 -22.70 20.92
C VAL A 404 5.37 -21.33 20.93
N ILE A 405 6.62 -21.28 20.49
CA ILE A 405 7.33 -20.03 20.27
C ILE A 405 6.72 -19.36 19.01
N THR A 406 6.11 -18.20 19.19
CA THR A 406 5.52 -17.43 18.08
C THR A 406 6.52 -16.44 17.47
N GLU A 407 7.45 -15.93 18.29
CA GLU A 407 8.46 -14.98 17.84
C GLU A 407 9.75 -15.12 18.67
N VAL A 408 10.91 -14.87 18.04
CA VAL A 408 12.23 -14.80 18.70
C VAL A 408 12.87 -13.48 18.29
N GLU A 409 13.16 -12.63 19.28
CA GLU A 409 13.79 -11.33 19.08
C GLU A 409 15.22 -11.50 18.59
N SER A 410 15.58 -10.80 17.49
CA SER A 410 16.92 -10.84 16.92
C SER A 410 17.97 -10.33 17.92
N GLY A 411 19.03 -11.13 18.15
CA GLY A 411 20.09 -10.80 19.10
C GLY A 411 19.77 -11.16 20.54
N SER A 412 18.58 -11.71 20.83
CA SER A 412 18.20 -12.19 22.16
C SER A 412 18.99 -13.44 22.58
N PRO A 413 19.04 -13.77 23.88
CA PRO A 413 19.60 -15.03 24.34
C PRO A 413 18.99 -16.26 23.65
N ALA A 414 17.69 -16.25 23.39
CA ALA A 414 16.99 -17.32 22.66
C ALA A 414 17.49 -17.46 21.21
N ALA A 415 17.70 -16.35 20.51
CA ALA A 415 18.26 -16.37 19.16
C ALA A 415 19.70 -16.90 19.14
N GLN A 416 20.50 -16.56 20.15
CA GLN A 416 21.90 -17.03 20.27
C GLN A 416 22.00 -18.53 20.48
N VAL A 417 21.04 -19.15 21.17
CA VAL A 417 20.99 -20.62 21.37
C VAL A 417 20.22 -21.35 20.27
N GLY A 418 19.78 -20.61 19.23
CA GLY A 418 19.16 -21.19 18.02
C GLY A 418 17.66 -21.50 18.13
N LEU A 419 16.95 -20.96 19.12
CA LEU A 419 15.49 -21.06 19.17
C LEU A 419 14.86 -20.30 17.99
N LYS A 420 13.77 -20.84 17.45
CA LYS A 420 13.07 -20.28 16.30
C LYS A 420 11.56 -20.30 16.52
N ALA A 421 10.86 -19.37 15.87
CA ALA A 421 9.42 -19.42 15.79
C ALA A 421 8.94 -20.77 15.23
N GLY A 422 7.86 -21.32 15.78
CA GLY A 422 7.33 -22.64 15.46
C GLY A 422 7.86 -23.79 16.30
N MET A 423 8.90 -23.58 17.13
CA MET A 423 9.34 -24.57 18.09
C MET A 423 8.38 -24.69 19.29
N VAL A 424 8.19 -25.90 19.79
CA VAL A 424 7.36 -26.17 20.95
C VAL A 424 8.27 -26.39 22.17
N ILE A 425 7.97 -25.70 23.26
CA ILE A 425 8.55 -25.93 24.56
C ILE A 425 7.57 -26.82 25.33
N ALA A 426 7.92 -28.07 25.54
CA ALA A 426 7.19 -29.01 26.38
C ALA A 426 7.91 -29.19 27.71
N GLU A 427 7.17 -29.53 28.78
CA GLU A 427 7.79 -29.90 30.06
C GLU A 427 8.63 -31.18 29.94
#